data_2514442defc3df464a0a5170a48d8170
#
_entry.id   2514442defc3df464a0a5170a48d8170
#
_cell.length_a   1.000
_cell.length_b   1.000
_cell.length_c   1.000
_cell.angle_alpha   90.00
_cell.angle_beta   90.00
_cell.angle_gamma   90.00
#
_symmetry.space_group_name_H-M   'P 1'
#
loop_
_entity.id
_entity.type
_entity.pdbx_description
1 polymer ?
#
loop_
_entity_poly.entity_id
_entity_poly.type
_entity_poly.pdbx_seq_one_letter_code
_entity_poly.pdbx_strand_id
1 'polypeptide(L)'
;MQVAYLGPRGSFTHQVAQEAFPTADLKAFGTITEVIKAYENGQVTYSVIPVENSIEGSVHETIDYLFHQAEIHAVAEIVQPIAQQLLATDAHKSIEVIYSHPQAIGQGKKYIQAHFRQARIEVTASTAYAA
;
A
#
# COMPACT_ATOMS: atom_id res chain seq x y z
N MET A 1 9.36 12.69 -16.51
CA MET A 1 9.88 12.37 -15.17
C MET A 1 9.34 11.01 -14.79
N GLN A 2 10.21 10.13 -14.28
CA GLN A 2 9.82 8.77 -13.87
C GLN A 2 9.86 8.68 -12.33
N VAL A 3 8.86 8.02 -11.74
CA VAL A 3 8.72 7.86 -10.30
C VAL A 3 8.43 6.39 -9.97
N ALA A 4 9.25 5.79 -9.11
CA ALA A 4 9.03 4.44 -8.59
C ALA A 4 8.08 4.48 -7.38
N TYR A 5 7.27 3.44 -7.22
CA TYR A 5 6.45 3.26 -6.03
C TYR A 5 6.28 1.78 -5.67
N LEU A 6 5.99 1.52 -4.40
CA LEU A 6 5.66 0.17 -3.96
C LEU A 6 4.28 -0.24 -4.49
N GLY A 7 4.27 -1.22 -5.41
CA GLY A 7 3.05 -1.77 -6.00
C GLY A 7 2.20 -2.60 -5.04
N PRO A 8 1.14 -3.15 -5.56
CA PRO A 8 0.67 -3.10 -6.96
C PRO A 8 -0.02 -1.77 -7.31
N ARG A 9 -0.40 -1.63 -8.59
CA ARG A 9 -1.29 -0.54 -9.00
C ARG A 9 -2.59 -0.59 -8.21
N GLY A 10 -3.09 0.56 -7.74
CA GLY A 10 -4.25 0.64 -6.85
C GLY A 10 -3.91 0.59 -5.35
N SER A 11 -2.63 0.40 -4.99
CA SER A 11 -2.18 0.50 -3.59
C SER A 11 -2.25 1.94 -3.07
N PHE A 12 -2.20 2.14 -1.75
CA PHE A 12 -2.11 3.49 -1.16
C PHE A 12 -0.86 4.23 -1.61
N THR A 13 0.27 3.53 -1.76
CA THR A 13 1.51 4.12 -2.27
C THR A 13 1.36 4.57 -3.73
N HIS A 14 0.58 3.83 -4.55
CA HIS A 14 0.22 4.27 -5.90
C HIS A 14 -0.61 5.55 -5.88
N GLN A 15 -1.62 5.63 -5.01
CA GLN A 15 -2.44 6.83 -4.87
C GLN A 15 -1.57 8.05 -4.48
N VAL A 16 -0.72 7.90 -3.46
CA VAL A 16 0.22 8.94 -3.05
C VAL A 16 1.13 9.37 -4.20
N ALA A 17 1.67 8.42 -4.98
CA ALA A 17 2.51 8.73 -6.12
C ALA A 17 1.75 9.51 -7.21
N GLN A 18 0.48 9.17 -7.48
CA GLN A 18 -0.37 9.90 -8.43
C GLN A 18 -0.67 11.33 -7.97
N GLU A 19 -0.97 11.52 -6.69
CA GLU A 19 -1.28 12.83 -6.11
C GLU A 19 -0.05 13.74 -6.06
N ALA A 20 1.11 13.20 -5.65
CA ALA A 20 2.35 13.96 -5.56
C ALA A 20 2.99 14.27 -6.93
N PHE A 21 2.78 13.40 -7.91
CA PHE A 21 3.42 13.47 -9.22
C PHE A 21 2.41 13.27 -10.36
N PRO A 22 1.43 14.16 -10.54
CA PRO A 22 0.28 13.95 -11.44
C PRO A 22 0.65 13.82 -12.93
N THR A 23 1.83 14.28 -13.34
CA THR A 23 2.32 14.23 -14.73
C THR A 23 3.47 13.25 -14.94
N ALA A 24 3.85 12.49 -13.93
CA ALA A 24 4.96 11.55 -14.00
C ALA A 24 4.54 10.21 -14.60
N ASP A 25 5.51 9.54 -15.20
CA ASP A 25 5.43 8.12 -15.54
C ASP A 25 5.70 7.29 -14.28
N LEU A 26 4.67 6.63 -13.75
CA LEU A 26 4.71 5.89 -12.51
C LEU A 26 5.05 4.42 -12.76
N LYS A 27 6.09 3.92 -12.08
CA LYS A 27 6.57 2.54 -12.19
C LYS A 27 6.35 1.79 -10.88
N ALA A 28 5.55 0.71 -10.93
CA ALA A 28 5.33 -0.18 -9.80
C ALA A 28 6.48 -1.18 -9.65
N PHE A 29 6.90 -1.40 -8.40
CA PHE A 29 7.87 -2.44 -8.02
C PHE A 29 7.29 -3.33 -6.93
N GLY A 30 7.79 -4.56 -6.83
CA GLY A 30 7.25 -5.57 -5.92
C GLY A 30 7.69 -5.40 -4.47
N THR A 31 8.87 -4.80 -4.24
CA THR A 31 9.47 -4.65 -2.92
C THR A 31 10.01 -3.22 -2.69
N ILE A 32 10.12 -2.83 -1.43
CA ILE A 32 10.72 -1.55 -1.03
C ILE A 32 12.18 -1.46 -1.52
N THR A 33 12.93 -2.54 -1.37
CA THR A 33 14.30 -2.64 -1.87
C THR A 33 14.40 -2.36 -3.37
N GLU A 34 13.50 -2.91 -4.20
CA GLU A 34 13.49 -2.65 -5.64
C GLU A 34 13.15 -1.19 -5.96
N VAL A 35 12.22 -0.58 -5.22
CA VAL A 35 11.87 0.84 -5.38
C VAL A 35 13.08 1.74 -5.10
N ILE A 36 13.82 1.47 -4.03
CA ILE A 36 15.02 2.24 -3.66
C ILE A 36 16.13 2.02 -4.70
N LYS A 37 16.39 0.77 -5.10
CA LYS A 37 17.40 0.45 -6.11
C LYS A 37 17.10 1.05 -7.48
N ALA A 38 15.83 1.23 -7.83
CA ALA A 38 15.46 1.90 -9.08
C ALA A 38 15.94 3.37 -9.10
N TYR A 39 15.91 4.05 -7.95
CA TYR A 39 16.49 5.39 -7.80
C TYR A 39 18.02 5.37 -7.81
N GLU A 40 18.66 4.52 -7.00
CA GLU A 40 20.12 4.40 -6.92
C GLU A 40 20.75 4.09 -8.29
N ASN A 41 20.08 3.28 -9.10
CA ASN A 41 20.50 2.93 -10.46
C ASN A 41 20.14 3.99 -11.54
N GLY A 42 19.59 5.14 -11.14
CA GLY A 42 19.21 6.22 -12.06
C GLY A 42 18.04 5.90 -12.99
N GLN A 43 17.25 4.87 -12.70
CA GLN A 43 16.11 4.48 -13.50
C GLN A 43 14.90 5.40 -13.29
N VAL A 44 14.83 6.07 -12.14
CA VAL A 44 13.75 6.99 -11.76
C VAL A 44 14.32 8.24 -11.09
N THR A 45 13.53 9.32 -11.09
CA THR A 45 13.91 10.60 -10.48
C THR A 45 13.54 10.64 -8.99
N TYR A 46 12.45 9.98 -8.62
CA TYR A 46 11.95 9.89 -7.25
C TYR A 46 11.44 8.49 -6.95
N SER A 47 11.44 8.15 -5.66
CA SER A 47 10.85 6.92 -5.13
C SER A 47 9.84 7.24 -4.04
N VAL A 48 8.67 6.62 -4.09
CA VAL A 48 7.60 6.73 -3.07
C VAL A 48 7.53 5.42 -2.31
N ILE A 49 7.88 5.45 -1.03
CA ILE A 49 7.95 4.28 -0.15
C ILE A 49 7.18 4.52 1.15
N PRO A 50 6.55 3.51 1.74
CA PRO A 50 5.92 3.62 3.05
C PRO A 50 6.99 3.63 4.15
N VAL A 51 6.82 4.48 5.16
CA VAL A 51 7.73 4.57 6.32
C VAL A 51 7.06 4.09 7.59
N GLU A 52 5.78 4.41 7.74
CA GLU A 52 5.01 4.08 8.94
C GLU A 52 3.52 3.92 8.60
N ASN A 53 2.83 3.10 9.36
CA ASN A 53 1.38 3.11 9.42
C ASN A 53 0.91 3.13 10.89
N SER A 54 -0.26 3.73 11.14
CA SER A 54 -0.75 4.01 12.49
C SER A 54 -1.13 2.78 13.31
N ILE A 55 -1.18 1.59 12.71
CA ILE A 55 -1.57 0.34 13.39
C ILE A 55 -0.38 -0.55 13.65
N GLU A 56 0.46 -0.79 12.66
CA GLU A 56 1.64 -1.67 12.77
C GLU A 56 2.91 -0.90 13.15
N GLY A 57 2.87 0.44 13.08
CA GLY A 57 4.03 1.27 13.37
C GLY A 57 4.98 1.37 12.19
N SER A 58 6.26 1.44 12.48
CA SER A 58 7.32 1.65 11.49
C SER A 58 7.47 0.48 10.51
N VAL A 59 7.68 0.80 9.26
CA VAL A 59 8.07 -0.17 8.22
C VAL A 59 9.56 -0.44 8.36
N HIS A 60 9.91 -1.51 9.09
CA HIS A 60 11.30 -1.82 9.44
C HIS A 60 12.23 -1.92 8.23
N GLU A 61 11.79 -2.53 7.13
CA GLU A 61 12.58 -2.64 5.89
C GLU A 61 12.99 -1.26 5.36
N THR A 62 12.05 -0.30 5.32
CA THR A 62 12.35 1.08 4.89
C THR A 62 13.34 1.76 5.81
N ILE A 63 13.11 1.67 7.11
CA ILE A 63 13.97 2.32 8.11
C ILE A 63 15.38 1.72 8.07
N ASP A 64 15.50 0.41 8.06
CA ASP A 64 16.79 -0.29 8.01
C ASP A 64 17.57 0.07 6.75
N TYR A 65 16.91 0.10 5.60
CA TYR A 65 17.54 0.46 4.34
C TYR A 65 18.04 1.91 4.32
N LEU A 66 17.21 2.85 4.79
CA LEU A 66 17.55 4.26 4.86
C LEU A 66 18.74 4.53 5.79
N PHE A 67 18.84 3.80 6.92
CA PHE A 67 19.90 4.02 7.90
C PHE A 67 21.21 3.32 7.57
N HIS A 68 21.17 2.16 6.91
CA HIS A 68 22.35 1.29 6.81
C HIS A 68 22.83 1.03 5.39
N GLN A 69 22.02 1.26 4.37
CA GLN A 69 22.34 0.77 3.04
C GLN A 69 22.17 1.79 1.91
N ALA A 70 21.33 2.80 2.08
CA ALA A 70 20.96 3.69 0.98
C ALA A 70 21.70 5.02 1.02
N GLU A 71 22.19 5.47 -0.14
CA GLU A 71 22.65 6.84 -0.37
C GLU A 71 21.52 7.72 -0.91
N ILE A 72 20.40 7.79 -0.15
CA ILE A 72 19.21 8.54 -0.54
C ILE A 72 18.78 9.48 0.58
N HIS A 73 18.01 10.51 0.23
CA HIS A 73 17.46 11.48 1.17
C HIS A 73 15.95 11.58 1.02
N ALA A 74 15.24 11.60 2.14
CA ALA A 74 13.82 11.95 2.17
C ALA A 74 13.70 13.46 1.85
N VAL A 75 13.01 13.79 0.78
CA VAL A 75 12.78 15.16 0.32
C VAL A 75 11.39 15.69 0.67
N ALA A 76 10.46 14.78 0.99
CA ALA A 76 9.10 15.10 1.43
C ALA A 76 8.54 13.95 2.26
N GLU A 77 7.62 14.29 3.16
CA GLU A 77 6.76 13.37 3.90
C GLU A 77 5.31 13.61 3.48
N ILE A 78 4.58 12.54 3.21
CA ILE A 78 3.15 12.59 2.85
C ILE A 78 2.40 11.68 3.81
N VAL A 79 1.46 12.27 4.55
CA VAL A 79 0.57 11.53 5.44
C VAL A 79 -0.74 11.28 4.71
N GLN A 80 -0.98 10.02 4.34
CA GLN A 80 -2.18 9.59 3.63
C GLN A 80 -3.21 9.02 4.60
N PRO A 81 -4.39 9.65 4.76
CA PRO A 81 -5.50 9.04 5.50
C PRO A 81 -5.96 7.75 4.83
N ILE A 82 -6.02 6.66 5.60
CA ILE A 82 -6.44 5.36 5.12
C ILE A 82 -7.89 5.09 5.52
N ALA A 83 -8.77 4.98 4.51
CA ALA A 83 -10.15 4.57 4.69
C ALA A 83 -10.38 3.26 3.91
N GLN A 84 -10.56 2.15 4.64
CA GLN A 84 -10.86 0.87 4.02
C GLN A 84 -12.30 0.87 3.49
N GLN A 85 -12.48 0.36 2.27
CA GLN A 85 -13.77 0.23 1.62
C GLN A 85 -14.11 -1.25 1.46
N LEU A 86 -15.36 -1.63 1.73
CA LEU A 86 -15.87 -2.95 1.40
C LEU A 86 -16.50 -2.89 0.00
N LEU A 87 -15.93 -3.64 -0.93
CA LEU A 87 -16.39 -3.71 -2.32
C LEU A 87 -17.11 -5.03 -2.57
N ALA A 88 -18.15 -5.00 -3.36
CA ALA A 88 -18.86 -6.18 -3.83
C ALA A 88 -19.33 -5.97 -5.28
N THR A 89 -19.44 -7.05 -6.04
CA THR A 89 -19.97 -7.00 -7.42
C THR A 89 -21.46 -6.72 -7.47
N ASP A 90 -22.18 -7.03 -6.37
CA ASP A 90 -23.62 -6.81 -6.24
C ASP A 90 -23.97 -6.54 -4.76
N ALA A 91 -24.48 -5.34 -4.48
CA ALA A 91 -24.84 -4.90 -3.14
C ALA A 91 -26.07 -5.63 -2.54
N HIS A 92 -26.83 -6.36 -3.37
CA HIS A 92 -28.03 -7.07 -2.95
C HIS A 92 -27.80 -8.54 -2.65
N LYS A 93 -26.62 -9.07 -2.97
CA LYS A 93 -26.25 -10.45 -2.64
C LYS A 93 -25.69 -10.55 -1.23
N SER A 94 -25.96 -11.69 -0.58
CA SER A 94 -25.31 -12.00 0.70
C SER A 94 -23.79 -12.16 0.50
N ILE A 95 -23.01 -11.56 1.39
CA ILE A 95 -21.56 -11.72 1.40
C ILE A 95 -21.21 -13.03 2.11
N GLU A 96 -20.68 -13.99 1.38
CA GLU A 96 -20.24 -15.29 1.90
C GLU A 96 -18.74 -15.33 2.21
N VAL A 97 -17.96 -14.58 1.44
CA VAL A 97 -16.49 -14.53 1.58
C VAL A 97 -16.02 -13.09 1.49
N ILE A 98 -15.09 -12.72 2.36
CA ILE A 98 -14.39 -11.44 2.36
C ILE A 98 -12.91 -11.70 2.09
N TYR A 99 -12.39 -11.15 1.01
CA TYR A 99 -10.99 -11.22 0.63
C TYR A 99 -10.27 -9.94 1.07
N SER A 100 -9.17 -10.04 1.78
CA SER A 100 -8.33 -8.87 2.09
C SER A 100 -6.97 -9.25 2.67
N HIS A 101 -6.10 -8.25 2.80
CA HIS A 101 -4.86 -8.36 3.55
C HIS A 101 -5.16 -8.40 5.06
N PRO A 102 -4.39 -9.15 5.88
CA PRO A 102 -4.62 -9.27 7.33
C PRO A 102 -4.75 -7.94 8.06
N GLN A 103 -3.97 -6.94 7.66
CA GLN A 103 -3.99 -5.60 8.24
C GLN A 103 -5.34 -4.90 8.07
N ALA A 104 -5.91 -4.92 6.86
CA ALA A 104 -7.21 -4.32 6.58
C ALA A 104 -8.34 -5.09 7.30
N ILE A 105 -8.23 -6.42 7.38
CA ILE A 105 -9.15 -7.26 8.16
C ILE A 105 -9.10 -6.85 9.63
N GLY A 106 -7.91 -6.65 10.19
CA GLY A 106 -7.72 -6.18 11.56
C GLY A 106 -8.38 -4.83 11.82
N GLN A 107 -8.20 -3.88 10.91
CA GLN A 107 -8.81 -2.54 10.97
C GLN A 107 -10.34 -2.62 10.90
N GLY A 108 -10.89 -3.45 10.02
CA GLY A 108 -12.33 -3.64 9.80
C GLY A 108 -12.99 -4.65 10.73
N LYS A 109 -12.26 -5.29 11.65
CA LYS A 109 -12.74 -6.45 12.42
C LYS A 109 -14.08 -6.22 13.12
N LYS A 110 -14.26 -5.10 13.79
CA LYS A 110 -15.50 -4.79 14.52
C LYS A 110 -16.68 -4.67 13.56
N TYR A 111 -16.47 -4.02 12.42
CA TYR A 111 -17.50 -3.85 11.39
C TYR A 111 -17.87 -5.18 10.75
N ILE A 112 -16.88 -5.99 10.38
CA ILE A 112 -17.10 -7.33 9.81
C ILE A 112 -17.88 -8.21 10.78
N GLN A 113 -17.49 -8.24 12.05
CA GLN A 113 -18.19 -9.02 13.08
C GLN A 113 -19.63 -8.56 13.32
N ALA A 114 -19.91 -7.27 13.21
CA ALA A 114 -21.24 -6.72 13.41
C ALA A 114 -22.19 -7.02 12.22
N HIS A 115 -21.69 -6.97 10.98
CA HIS A 115 -22.52 -6.96 9.77
C HIS A 115 -22.37 -8.23 8.92
N PHE A 116 -21.24 -8.94 9.01
CA PHE A 116 -20.90 -10.10 8.17
C PHE A 116 -20.38 -11.28 8.99
N ARG A 117 -21.02 -11.55 10.12
CA ARG A 117 -20.59 -12.55 11.10
C ARG A 117 -20.43 -13.97 10.52
N GLN A 118 -21.15 -14.30 9.47
CA GLN A 118 -21.11 -15.63 8.83
C GLN A 118 -20.17 -15.67 7.61
N ALA A 119 -19.65 -14.53 7.18
CA ALA A 119 -18.74 -14.48 6.05
C ALA A 119 -17.39 -15.11 6.41
N ARG A 120 -16.89 -15.97 5.53
CA ARG A 120 -15.55 -16.54 5.62
C ARG A 120 -14.53 -15.47 5.23
N ILE A 121 -13.40 -15.42 5.93
CA ILE A 121 -12.30 -14.52 5.61
C ILE A 121 -11.21 -15.29 4.89
N GLU A 122 -10.83 -14.80 3.72
CA GLU A 122 -9.72 -15.29 2.89
C GLU A 122 -8.63 -14.23 2.81
N VAL A 123 -7.42 -14.61 3.20
CA VAL A 123 -6.27 -13.70 3.22
C VAL A 123 -5.64 -13.59 1.84
N THR A 124 -5.37 -12.34 1.43
CA THR A 124 -4.67 -12.03 0.17
C THR A 124 -3.36 -11.27 0.43
N ALA A 125 -2.49 -11.25 -0.56
CA ALA A 125 -1.18 -10.58 -0.46
C ALA A 125 -1.28 -9.05 -0.31
N SER A 126 -2.37 -8.43 -0.78
CA SER A 126 -2.65 -7.00 -0.60
C SER A 126 -4.14 -6.72 -0.73
N THR A 127 -4.59 -5.57 -0.23
CA THR A 127 -5.97 -5.09 -0.42
C THR A 127 -6.27 -4.81 -1.89
N ALA A 128 -5.30 -4.29 -2.63
CA ALA A 128 -5.44 -4.03 -4.07
C ALA A 128 -5.55 -5.33 -4.90
N TYR A 129 -4.94 -6.43 -4.44
CA TYR A 129 -5.09 -7.74 -5.07
C TYR A 129 -6.44 -8.39 -4.75
N ALA A 130 -7.03 -8.05 -3.61
CA ALA A 130 -8.35 -8.56 -3.20
C ALA A 130 -9.51 -7.91 -3.96
N ALA A 131 -9.32 -6.69 -4.48
CA ALA A 131 -10.31 -5.92 -5.23
C ALA A 131 -10.36 -6.30 -6.71
#